data_73ecbe770de9ca2808a7e48b79ea2179
#
_entry.id   73ecbe770de9ca2808a7e48b79ea2179
#
_cell.length_a   1.000
_cell.length_b   1.000
_cell.length_c   1.000
_cell.angle_alpha   90.00
_cell.angle_beta   90.00
_cell.angle_gamma   90.00
#
_symmetry.space_group_name_H-M   'P 1'
#
loop_
_entity.id
_entity.type
_entity.pdbx_description
1 polymer ?
#
loop_
_entity_poly.entity_id
_entity_poly.type
_entity_poly.pdbx_seq_one_letter_code
_entity_poly.pdbx_strand_id
1 'polypeptide(L)'
;MFSIENFYYILHQHLLKPLNLQDAMFQEFGSVDLKDFYIGRYSTSQYRYRKKSSMENTCYYFDQEPIHTDSVNNLTIFTSSKLLQLLANSEISHTKKYLCQEHNYQNWYYFFHGFAALDWYQDGRYFDQQIDWSRPYITLNRLHTNDRSYRLNLVARLADQQLLDRGHVSLHLGHTEYGTWQQELISPDTRLSDTARELIAQHLEHPLTLDCKTSTGSLSANFGHQEFELWKSGLWHIVTETVFYHDKLHLTEKIFKPIVAQRPFMLAAAPGNLAYLKSYGFQTFDQWIDESYDNIQDPDQRLQAIVDQTQRLSAMSDSDLREMHQEMQTVLEHNFDHLWSGFRHLIVDELVNNFETCVRLWNNGRVDGKELPLQNIDLARVKQILLR
;
A
#
# COMPACT_ATOMS: atom_id res chain seq x y z
N MET A 1 -5.01 1.78 -22.79
CA MET A 1 -4.69 2.45 -21.51
C MET A 1 -5.00 1.46 -20.41
N PHE A 2 -4.05 1.23 -19.50
CA PHE A 2 -4.24 0.32 -18.37
C PHE A 2 -5.27 0.92 -17.39
N SER A 3 -6.18 0.10 -16.87
CA SER A 3 -7.05 0.48 -15.76
C SER A 3 -7.25 -0.70 -14.81
N ILE A 4 -7.47 -0.41 -13.54
CA ILE A 4 -7.74 -1.42 -12.52
C ILE A 4 -9.06 -2.19 -12.82
N GLU A 5 -10.04 -1.53 -13.41
CA GLU A 5 -11.28 -2.21 -13.85
C GLU A 5 -10.97 -3.25 -14.91
N ASN A 6 -10.18 -2.88 -15.95
CA ASN A 6 -9.73 -3.83 -16.97
C ASN A 6 -8.81 -4.91 -16.40
N PHE A 7 -7.98 -4.57 -15.42
CA PHE A 7 -7.12 -5.52 -14.75
C PHE A 7 -7.91 -6.69 -14.14
N TYR A 8 -8.92 -6.42 -13.32
CA TYR A 8 -9.76 -7.47 -12.75
C TYR A 8 -10.55 -8.25 -13.81
N TYR A 9 -11.02 -7.58 -14.84
CA TYR A 9 -11.67 -8.24 -15.96
C TYR A 9 -10.71 -9.24 -16.66
N ILE A 10 -9.47 -8.83 -16.87
CA ILE A 10 -8.43 -9.70 -17.49
C ILE A 10 -8.15 -10.90 -16.58
N LEU A 11 -7.93 -10.69 -15.27
CA LEU A 11 -7.72 -11.80 -14.33
C LEU A 11 -8.88 -12.78 -14.39
N HIS A 12 -10.10 -12.28 -14.36
CA HIS A 12 -11.28 -13.12 -14.39
C HIS A 12 -11.42 -13.90 -15.70
N GLN A 13 -11.38 -13.23 -16.85
CA GLN A 13 -11.61 -13.85 -18.15
C GLN A 13 -10.51 -14.80 -18.60
N HIS A 14 -9.26 -14.48 -18.27
CA HIS A 14 -8.09 -15.19 -18.82
C HIS A 14 -7.40 -16.13 -17.82
N LEU A 15 -7.61 -15.95 -16.52
CA LEU A 15 -7.02 -16.80 -15.50
C LEU A 15 -8.07 -17.65 -14.77
N LEU A 16 -9.16 -17.06 -14.28
CA LEU A 16 -10.12 -17.77 -13.44
C LEU A 16 -11.16 -18.57 -14.23
N LYS A 17 -11.72 -17.97 -15.27
CA LYS A 17 -12.73 -18.62 -16.10
C LYS A 17 -12.25 -19.94 -16.73
N PRO A 18 -11.03 -20.03 -17.29
CA PRO A 18 -10.52 -21.30 -17.82
C PRO A 18 -10.38 -22.38 -16.77
N LEU A 19 -10.30 -22.04 -15.48
CA LEU A 19 -10.29 -22.97 -14.35
C LEU A 19 -11.69 -23.36 -13.87
N ASN A 20 -12.76 -22.94 -14.56
CA ASN A 20 -14.16 -23.12 -14.13
C ASN A 20 -14.49 -22.49 -12.77
N LEU A 21 -13.81 -21.38 -12.42
CA LEU A 21 -14.06 -20.64 -11.20
C LEU A 21 -15.07 -19.49 -11.39
N GLN A 22 -15.43 -19.19 -12.65
CA GLN A 22 -16.22 -18.02 -13.01
C GLN A 22 -17.64 -18.04 -12.45
N ASP A 23 -18.32 -19.18 -12.58
CA ASP A 23 -19.75 -19.25 -12.29
C ASP A 23 -20.05 -19.03 -10.81
N ALA A 24 -19.19 -19.49 -9.92
CA ALA A 24 -19.34 -19.28 -8.49
C ALA A 24 -19.21 -17.80 -8.07
N MET A 25 -18.31 -17.05 -8.68
CA MET A 25 -18.13 -15.63 -8.39
C MET A 25 -19.31 -14.79 -8.86
N PHE A 26 -19.84 -15.04 -10.05
CA PHE A 26 -20.94 -14.24 -10.61
C PHE A 26 -22.30 -14.56 -9.99
N GLN A 27 -22.56 -15.80 -9.62
CA GLN A 27 -23.80 -16.20 -8.98
C GLN A 27 -23.95 -15.65 -7.56
N GLU A 28 -22.85 -15.47 -6.86
CA GLU A 28 -22.86 -14.99 -5.49
C GLU A 28 -23.02 -13.47 -5.37
N PHE A 29 -22.51 -12.72 -6.34
CA PHE A 29 -22.58 -11.26 -6.36
C PHE A 29 -23.76 -10.70 -7.17
N GLY A 30 -24.56 -11.57 -7.82
CA GLY A 30 -25.62 -11.16 -8.74
C GLY A 30 -25.06 -10.53 -10.01
N SER A 31 -25.91 -9.85 -10.78
CA SER A 31 -25.48 -9.04 -11.93
C SER A 31 -24.78 -7.76 -11.45
N VAL A 32 -23.65 -7.91 -10.79
CA VAL A 32 -22.87 -6.80 -10.29
C VAL A 32 -22.14 -6.20 -11.48
N ASP A 33 -22.38 -4.93 -11.77
CA ASP A 33 -21.56 -4.14 -12.66
C ASP A 33 -20.10 -4.26 -12.18
N LEU A 34 -19.13 -4.36 -13.10
CA LEU A 34 -17.71 -4.41 -12.77
C LEU A 34 -17.27 -3.29 -11.81
N LYS A 35 -17.98 -2.17 -11.79
CA LYS A 35 -17.84 -1.09 -10.81
C LYS A 35 -18.15 -1.54 -9.37
N ASP A 36 -19.16 -2.35 -9.21
CA ASP A 36 -19.54 -2.88 -7.88
C ASP A 36 -18.62 -4.01 -7.42
N PHE A 37 -18.01 -4.73 -8.35
CA PHE A 37 -16.95 -5.69 -8.04
C PHE A 37 -15.71 -4.99 -7.43
N TYR A 38 -15.41 -3.80 -7.90
CA TYR A 38 -14.36 -2.95 -7.34
C TYR A 38 -14.68 -2.45 -5.92
N ILE A 39 -15.96 -2.21 -5.61
CA ILE A 39 -16.45 -1.76 -4.29
C ILE A 39 -16.64 -2.93 -3.31
N GLY A 40 -16.83 -4.14 -3.80
CA GLY A 40 -17.04 -5.36 -3.01
C GLY A 40 -15.81 -5.91 -2.30
N ARG A 41 -14.78 -5.13 -2.10
CA ARG A 41 -13.54 -5.51 -1.45
C ARG A 41 -13.76 -5.74 0.03
N TYR A 42 -13.49 -6.96 0.42
CA TYR A 42 -13.70 -7.40 1.77
C TYR A 42 -12.59 -6.91 2.68
N SER A 43 -12.93 -5.99 3.58
CA SER A 43 -12.21 -5.95 4.84
C SER A 43 -12.51 -7.25 5.58
N THR A 44 -11.57 -7.75 6.32
CA THR A 44 -11.75 -8.97 7.12
C THR A 44 -12.95 -8.89 8.07
N SER A 45 -13.44 -7.69 8.41
CA SER A 45 -14.66 -7.46 9.19
C SER A 45 -15.95 -7.72 8.40
N GLN A 46 -15.98 -7.45 7.11
CA GLN A 46 -17.16 -7.74 6.27
C GLN A 46 -17.30 -9.24 5.98
N TYR A 47 -16.24 -9.99 6.08
CA TYR A 47 -16.22 -11.44 5.90
C TYR A 47 -17.07 -12.19 6.92
N ARG A 48 -17.20 -11.67 8.12
CA ARG A 48 -18.04 -12.27 9.17
C ARG A 48 -19.53 -12.33 8.81
N TYR A 49 -20.00 -11.50 7.90
CA TYR A 49 -21.41 -11.39 7.55
C TYR A 49 -21.89 -12.33 6.44
N ARG A 50 -21.00 -12.89 5.62
CA ARG A 50 -21.38 -13.73 4.46
C ARG A 50 -21.26 -15.23 4.67
N LYS A 51 -21.40 -15.70 5.88
CA LYS A 51 -21.24 -17.10 6.32
C LYS A 51 -22.26 -18.11 5.77
N LYS A 52 -23.15 -17.76 4.81
CA LYS A 52 -24.31 -18.59 4.48
C LYS A 52 -24.34 -19.25 3.11
N SER A 53 -23.34 -19.05 2.26
CA SER A 53 -23.33 -19.72 0.96
C SER A 53 -22.33 -20.87 0.95
N SER A 54 -22.68 -21.93 0.25
CA SER A 54 -21.78 -23.06 -0.06
C SER A 54 -20.76 -22.58 -1.10
N MET A 55 -19.57 -22.24 -0.66
CA MET A 55 -18.58 -21.50 -1.43
C MET A 55 -17.56 -22.42 -2.10
N GLU A 56 -17.99 -23.50 -2.68
CA GLU A 56 -17.12 -24.37 -3.46
C GLU A 56 -16.69 -23.65 -4.74
N ASN A 57 -15.37 -23.52 -4.96
CA ASN A 57 -14.73 -22.91 -6.13
C ASN A 57 -14.77 -21.37 -6.21
N THR A 58 -14.74 -20.66 -5.09
CA THR A 58 -14.73 -19.19 -5.08
C THR A 58 -13.30 -18.65 -4.98
N CYS A 59 -13.02 -17.59 -5.71
CA CYS A 59 -11.78 -16.82 -5.62
C CYS A 59 -12.01 -15.53 -4.84
N TYR A 60 -11.20 -15.30 -3.83
CA TYR A 60 -11.29 -14.11 -2.98
C TYR A 60 -10.10 -13.19 -3.21
N TYR A 61 -10.37 -11.90 -3.34
CA TYR A 61 -9.36 -10.86 -3.48
C TYR A 61 -9.22 -10.08 -2.17
N PHE A 62 -8.02 -10.12 -1.59
CA PHE A 62 -7.61 -9.35 -0.41
C PHE A 62 -6.36 -8.55 -0.76
N ASP A 63 -6.46 -7.70 -1.72
CA ASP A 63 -5.32 -7.06 -2.37
C ASP A 63 -5.08 -5.61 -1.97
N GLN A 64 -6.02 -5.00 -1.24
CA GLN A 64 -5.90 -3.58 -0.90
C GLN A 64 -5.55 -3.30 0.55
N GLU A 65 -6.11 -4.08 1.47
CA GLU A 65 -5.89 -3.89 2.89
C GLU A 65 -5.08 -5.06 3.44
N PRO A 66 -4.17 -4.78 4.39
CA PRO A 66 -3.34 -5.81 4.98
C PRO A 66 -4.20 -6.87 5.70
N ILE A 67 -3.89 -8.14 5.49
CA ILE A 67 -4.47 -9.22 6.29
C ILE A 67 -3.74 -9.26 7.63
N HIS A 68 -4.50 -9.10 8.71
CA HIS A 68 -4.00 -9.33 10.05
C HIS A 68 -3.96 -10.83 10.38
N THR A 69 -2.98 -11.24 11.19
CA THR A 69 -2.76 -12.66 11.55
C THR A 69 -4.00 -13.30 12.14
N ASP A 70 -4.74 -12.56 12.96
CA ASP A 70 -5.99 -13.01 13.58
C ASP A 70 -7.11 -13.23 12.56
N SER A 71 -7.05 -12.51 11.46
CA SER A 71 -7.97 -12.66 10.34
C SER A 71 -7.67 -13.90 9.51
N VAL A 72 -6.40 -14.28 9.39
CA VAL A 72 -5.99 -15.53 8.74
C VAL A 72 -6.47 -16.74 9.55
N ASN A 73 -6.39 -16.68 10.88
CA ASN A 73 -6.95 -17.71 11.73
C ASN A 73 -8.48 -17.83 11.60
N ASN A 74 -9.18 -16.73 11.39
CA ASN A 74 -10.60 -16.74 11.09
C ASN A 74 -10.92 -17.25 9.68
N LEU A 75 -9.99 -17.18 8.75
CA LEU A 75 -10.10 -17.74 7.40
C LEU A 75 -9.93 -19.28 7.39
N THR A 76 -9.36 -19.89 8.44
CA THR A 76 -9.30 -21.36 8.59
C THR A 76 -10.69 -21.99 8.59
N ILE A 77 -11.73 -21.25 8.94
CA ILE A 77 -13.11 -21.72 8.89
C ILE A 77 -13.57 -22.01 7.45
N PHE A 78 -12.92 -21.42 6.44
CA PHE A 78 -13.21 -21.65 5.03
C PHE A 78 -12.45 -22.83 4.41
N THR A 79 -11.46 -23.38 5.10
CA THR A 79 -10.65 -24.51 4.62
C THR A 79 -11.28 -25.87 4.86
N SER A 80 -12.31 -25.97 5.68
CA SER A 80 -13.04 -27.24 5.90
C SER A 80 -13.89 -27.66 4.70
N SER A 81 -14.10 -26.77 3.74
CA SER A 81 -14.72 -27.10 2.45
C SER A 81 -13.65 -27.27 1.39
N LYS A 82 -13.86 -28.12 0.42
CA LYS A 82 -12.97 -28.45 -0.71
C LYS A 82 -12.73 -27.28 -1.68
N LEU A 83 -12.56 -26.05 -1.15
CA LEU A 83 -12.53 -24.82 -1.89
C LEU A 83 -11.16 -24.47 -2.42
N LEU A 84 -11.11 -24.06 -3.66
CA LEU A 84 -10.00 -23.31 -4.19
C LEU A 84 -10.12 -21.86 -3.70
N GLN A 85 -9.34 -21.50 -2.70
CA GLN A 85 -9.15 -20.12 -2.30
C GLN A 85 -7.86 -19.60 -2.92
N LEU A 86 -8.00 -18.69 -3.87
CA LEU A 86 -6.89 -17.90 -4.35
C LEU A 86 -6.93 -16.59 -3.55
N LEU A 87 -6.06 -16.48 -2.57
CA LEU A 87 -5.86 -15.23 -1.84
C LEU A 87 -4.81 -14.42 -2.58
N ALA A 88 -5.25 -13.40 -3.25
CA ALA A 88 -4.37 -12.40 -3.83
C ALA A 88 -4.05 -11.36 -2.75
N ASN A 89 -2.88 -11.45 -2.13
CA ASN A 89 -2.51 -10.59 -1.05
C ASN A 89 -1.01 -10.36 -0.97
N SER A 90 -0.61 -9.08 -0.91
CA SER A 90 0.78 -8.67 -0.81
C SER A 90 1.49 -9.18 0.44
N GLU A 91 0.80 -9.33 1.56
CA GLU A 91 1.43 -9.67 2.83
C GLU A 91 1.77 -11.14 2.97
N ILE A 92 0.92 -12.01 2.42
CA ILE A 92 1.08 -13.44 2.59
C ILE A 92 2.30 -13.95 1.81
N SER A 93 2.68 -13.28 0.72
CA SER A 93 3.74 -13.80 -0.16
C SER A 93 5.15 -13.71 0.42
N HIS A 94 5.46 -12.64 1.14
CA HIS A 94 6.84 -12.36 1.57
C HIS A 94 7.14 -12.80 3.00
N THR A 95 6.21 -12.66 3.92
CA THR A 95 6.45 -12.97 5.33
C THR A 95 5.95 -14.31 5.79
N LYS A 96 4.97 -14.94 5.11
CA LYS A 96 4.31 -16.14 5.65
C LYS A 96 3.90 -17.19 4.61
N LYS A 97 4.82 -17.57 3.74
CA LYS A 97 4.67 -18.82 2.96
C LYS A 97 4.26 -20.04 3.84
N TYR A 98 4.62 -19.99 5.12
CA TYR A 98 4.33 -21.03 6.11
C TYR A 98 2.85 -21.09 6.52
N LEU A 99 2.18 -19.98 6.74
CA LEU A 99 0.77 -20.01 7.16
C LEU A 99 -0.17 -20.56 6.08
N CYS A 100 0.15 -20.30 4.81
CA CYS A 100 -0.61 -20.86 3.71
C CYS A 100 -0.39 -22.38 3.57
N GLN A 101 0.81 -22.88 3.88
CA GLN A 101 1.11 -24.31 3.84
C GLN A 101 0.52 -25.08 5.02
N GLU A 102 0.57 -24.53 6.23
CA GLU A 102 0.03 -25.17 7.44
C GLU A 102 -1.49 -25.30 7.43
N HIS A 103 -2.19 -24.44 6.67
CA HIS A 103 -3.65 -24.40 6.63
C HIS A 103 -4.26 -24.82 5.29
N ASN A 104 -3.49 -25.44 4.39
CA ASN A 104 -3.93 -25.82 3.04
C ASN A 104 -4.48 -24.67 2.19
N TYR A 105 -4.02 -23.45 2.43
CA TYR A 105 -4.35 -22.31 1.58
C TYR A 105 -3.44 -22.28 0.37
N GLN A 106 -4.02 -22.01 -0.79
CA GLN A 106 -3.26 -21.59 -1.96
C GLN A 106 -3.28 -20.09 -2.04
N ASN A 107 -2.11 -19.49 -2.02
CA ASN A 107 -1.93 -18.05 -2.05
C ASN A 107 -1.37 -17.63 -3.41
N TRP A 108 -2.11 -16.73 -4.05
CA TRP A 108 -1.68 -16.09 -5.27
C TRP A 108 -1.40 -14.62 -5.00
N TYR A 109 -0.13 -14.28 -4.92
CA TYR A 109 0.33 -12.92 -4.70
C TYR A 109 0.55 -12.16 -6.00
N TYR A 110 0.14 -10.90 -5.99
CA TYR A 110 0.56 -9.87 -6.93
C TYR A 110 0.58 -8.51 -6.24
N PHE A 111 1.42 -7.60 -6.75
CA PHE A 111 1.56 -6.27 -6.16
C PHE A 111 0.41 -5.35 -6.61
N PHE A 112 -0.75 -5.50 -5.99
CA PHE A 112 -1.95 -4.73 -6.32
C PHE A 112 -1.70 -3.23 -6.35
N HIS A 113 -1.06 -2.67 -5.30
CA HIS A 113 -0.84 -1.22 -5.22
C HIS A 113 0.10 -0.68 -6.30
N GLY A 114 0.98 -1.51 -6.85
CA GLY A 114 1.76 -1.19 -8.04
C GLY A 114 0.87 -1.03 -9.27
N PHE A 115 -0.05 -1.98 -9.50
CA PHE A 115 -1.04 -1.85 -10.58
C PHE A 115 -1.96 -0.65 -10.38
N ALA A 116 -2.41 -0.42 -9.15
CA ALA A 116 -3.23 0.75 -8.82
C ALA A 116 -2.51 2.08 -9.10
N ALA A 117 -1.23 2.18 -8.78
CA ALA A 117 -0.43 3.38 -9.07
C ALA A 117 -0.30 3.63 -10.57
N LEU A 118 -0.11 2.57 -11.38
CA LEU A 118 -0.04 2.68 -12.83
C LEU A 118 -1.34 3.18 -13.48
N ASP A 119 -2.49 2.94 -12.85
CA ASP A 119 -3.78 3.47 -13.28
C ASP A 119 -4.02 4.87 -12.72
N TRP A 120 -3.99 4.99 -11.38
CA TRP A 120 -4.45 6.19 -10.69
C TRP A 120 -3.57 7.42 -10.92
N TYR A 121 -2.29 7.21 -11.22
CA TYR A 121 -1.30 8.30 -11.35
C TYR A 121 -0.81 8.49 -12.79
N GLN A 122 -1.44 7.83 -13.76
CA GLN A 122 -0.99 7.87 -15.14
C GLN A 122 -0.91 9.29 -15.73
N ASP A 123 -1.79 10.18 -15.31
CA ASP A 123 -1.78 11.58 -15.78
C ASP A 123 -0.56 12.35 -15.28
N GLY A 124 0.03 11.93 -14.16
CA GLY A 124 1.25 12.50 -13.61
C GLY A 124 2.46 12.45 -14.55
N ARG A 125 2.42 11.59 -15.57
CA ARG A 125 3.46 11.56 -16.64
C ARG A 125 3.54 12.86 -17.41
N TYR A 126 2.43 13.59 -17.48
CA TYR A 126 2.27 14.76 -18.34
C TYR A 126 2.29 16.05 -17.54
N PHE A 127 2.40 15.96 -16.22
CA PHE A 127 2.46 17.12 -15.35
C PHE A 127 3.85 17.77 -15.41
N ASP A 128 3.88 19.08 -15.20
CA ASP A 128 5.13 19.82 -15.15
C ASP A 128 5.96 19.40 -13.93
N GLN A 129 7.16 18.87 -14.19
CA GLN A 129 8.08 18.39 -13.18
C GLN A 129 9.06 19.44 -12.68
N GLN A 130 8.86 20.74 -13.02
CA GLN A 130 9.75 21.80 -12.55
C GLN A 130 9.89 21.79 -11.03
N ILE A 131 11.08 22.16 -10.57
CA ILE A 131 11.39 22.28 -9.15
C ILE A 131 10.67 23.52 -8.62
N ASP A 132 9.50 23.30 -8.04
CA ASP A 132 8.68 24.33 -7.40
C ASP A 132 8.25 23.83 -6.02
N TRP A 133 9.13 23.98 -5.05
CA TRP A 133 8.82 23.64 -3.67
C TRP A 133 9.00 24.85 -2.77
N SER A 134 8.08 25.00 -1.81
CA SER A 134 8.01 26.12 -0.87
C SER A 134 8.44 25.73 0.54
N ARG A 135 8.54 24.41 0.81
CA ARG A 135 8.90 23.86 2.12
C ARG A 135 9.89 22.71 2.00
N PRO A 136 10.81 22.55 2.98
CA PRO A 136 11.77 21.43 3.01
C PRO A 136 11.11 20.05 2.95
N TYR A 137 9.91 19.89 3.52
CA TYR A 137 9.24 18.59 3.53
C TYR A 137 7.70 18.71 3.50
N ILE A 138 7.07 17.57 3.17
CA ILE A 138 5.62 17.38 3.23
C ILE A 138 5.29 16.01 3.84
N THR A 139 4.23 15.95 4.67
CA THR A 139 3.63 14.70 5.12
C THR A 139 2.12 14.86 5.24
N LEU A 140 1.38 13.91 4.64
CA LEU A 140 -0.08 13.95 4.59
C LEU A 140 -0.69 12.77 5.35
N ASN A 141 -1.45 13.06 6.41
CA ASN A 141 -1.98 12.07 7.34
C ASN A 141 -3.50 12.19 7.46
N ARG A 142 -4.24 11.24 6.87
CA ARG A 142 -5.70 11.23 6.90
C ARG A 142 -6.25 10.37 8.04
N LEU A 143 -5.94 9.08 8.04
CA LEU A 143 -6.39 8.12 9.06
C LEU A 143 -5.31 7.92 10.10
N HIS A 144 -5.69 7.90 11.37
CA HIS A 144 -4.76 7.88 12.51
C HIS A 144 -5.18 6.92 13.63
N THR A 145 -6.14 6.04 13.37
CA THR A 145 -6.65 5.08 14.37
C THR A 145 -6.03 3.70 14.18
N ASN A 146 -6.01 2.91 15.24
CA ASN A 146 -5.49 1.53 15.28
C ASN A 146 -4.03 1.46 14.76
N ASP A 147 -3.77 0.62 13.78
CA ASP A 147 -2.44 0.42 13.20
C ASP A 147 -1.85 1.67 12.54
N ARG A 148 -2.63 2.75 12.40
CA ARG A 148 -2.19 4.03 11.84
C ARG A 148 -2.00 5.11 12.92
N SER A 149 -2.11 4.75 14.20
CA SER A 149 -1.94 5.69 15.33
C SER A 149 -0.53 6.29 15.40
N TYR A 150 0.48 5.63 14.84
CA TYR A 150 1.83 6.18 14.71
C TYR A 150 1.88 7.54 13.99
N ARG A 151 0.88 7.86 13.15
CA ARG A 151 0.79 9.16 12.47
C ARG A 151 0.53 10.31 13.44
N LEU A 152 -0.23 10.06 14.51
CA LEU A 152 -0.35 11.02 15.62
C LEU A 152 1.01 11.25 16.28
N ASN A 153 1.73 10.16 16.57
CA ASN A 153 3.04 10.20 17.19
C ASN A 153 4.07 10.93 16.30
N LEU A 154 4.07 10.66 14.99
CA LEU A 154 4.92 11.38 14.04
C LEU A 154 4.67 12.90 14.10
N VAL A 155 3.41 13.32 14.00
CA VAL A 155 3.06 14.73 13.98
C VAL A 155 3.36 15.39 15.35
N ALA A 156 3.13 14.69 16.46
CA ALA A 156 3.48 15.19 17.80
C ALA A 156 4.99 15.37 17.96
N ARG A 157 5.82 14.45 17.46
CA ARG A 157 7.29 14.60 17.48
C ARG A 157 7.77 15.76 16.58
N LEU A 158 7.14 15.95 15.42
CA LEU A 158 7.43 17.12 14.58
C LEU A 158 7.06 18.42 15.29
N ALA A 159 5.96 18.44 16.06
CA ALA A 159 5.55 19.61 16.85
C ALA A 159 6.54 19.85 18.02
N ASP A 160 6.93 18.83 18.74
CA ASP A 160 7.92 18.91 19.84
C ASP A 160 9.26 19.50 19.36
N GLN A 161 9.69 19.13 18.16
CA GLN A 161 10.89 19.65 17.52
C GLN A 161 10.70 21.00 16.78
N GLN A 162 9.53 21.63 16.91
CA GLN A 162 9.18 22.91 16.28
C GLN A 162 9.29 22.87 14.74
N LEU A 163 8.96 21.73 14.14
CA LEU A 163 9.09 21.52 12.69
C LEU A 163 7.78 21.75 11.90
N LEU A 164 6.62 21.87 12.56
CA LEU A 164 5.34 21.99 11.85
C LEU A 164 5.29 23.14 10.85
N ASP A 165 5.83 24.29 11.25
CA ASP A 165 5.87 25.49 10.38
C ASP A 165 6.96 25.42 9.30
N ARG A 166 7.85 24.42 9.38
CA ARG A 166 8.91 24.20 8.40
C ARG A 166 8.44 23.34 7.23
N GLY A 167 7.39 22.54 7.42
CA GLY A 167 6.86 21.60 6.42
C GLY A 167 5.40 21.87 6.07
N HIS A 168 4.93 21.15 5.06
CA HIS A 168 3.50 20.99 4.82
C HIS A 168 3.03 19.73 5.54
N VAL A 169 2.36 19.91 6.68
CA VAL A 169 1.90 18.82 7.54
C VAL A 169 0.39 18.81 7.60
N SER A 170 -0.26 17.70 7.22
CA SER A 170 -1.69 17.52 7.47
C SER A 170 -1.94 16.43 8.49
N LEU A 171 -2.98 16.63 9.29
CA LEU A 171 -3.51 15.65 10.22
C LEU A 171 -5.00 15.87 10.39
N HIS A 172 -5.82 14.93 9.91
CA HIS A 172 -7.27 14.97 10.04
C HIS A 172 -7.67 14.34 11.38
N LEU A 173 -8.07 15.13 12.36
CA LEU A 173 -8.38 14.66 13.72
C LEU A 173 -9.83 14.18 13.91
N GLY A 174 -10.70 14.29 12.94
CA GLY A 174 -12.12 14.07 13.12
C GLY A 174 -12.77 13.24 12.02
N HIS A 175 -12.58 11.91 12.04
CA HIS A 175 -13.41 11.02 11.21
C HIS A 175 -14.35 10.24 12.13
N THR A 176 -15.64 10.59 12.13
CA THR A 176 -16.66 9.99 13.00
C THR A 176 -16.84 8.47 12.81
N GLU A 177 -16.49 7.94 11.65
CA GLU A 177 -16.56 6.48 11.36
C GLU A 177 -15.44 5.66 11.99
N TYR A 178 -14.28 6.28 12.28
CA TYR A 178 -13.08 5.57 12.76
C TYR A 178 -12.65 6.01 14.17
N GLY A 179 -13.46 6.80 14.85
CA GLY A 179 -13.14 7.33 16.18
C GLY A 179 -12.35 8.65 16.13
N THR A 180 -12.07 9.19 17.30
CA THR A 180 -11.29 10.41 17.48
C THR A 180 -9.88 10.09 17.97
N TRP A 181 -8.93 11.01 17.77
CA TRP A 181 -7.57 10.83 18.28
C TRP A 181 -7.52 10.71 19.82
N GLN A 182 -8.45 11.38 20.54
CA GLN A 182 -8.55 11.25 21.98
C GLN A 182 -8.96 9.83 22.41
N GLN A 183 -9.81 9.17 21.66
CA GLN A 183 -10.17 7.77 21.91
C GLN A 183 -8.97 6.84 21.70
N GLU A 184 -8.11 7.15 20.73
CA GLU A 184 -6.89 6.38 20.49
C GLU A 184 -5.92 6.46 21.69
N LEU A 185 -5.84 7.61 22.38
CA LEU A 185 -4.98 7.77 23.57
C LEU A 185 -5.40 6.90 24.76
N ILE A 186 -6.69 6.65 24.92
CA ILE A 186 -7.26 5.90 26.05
C ILE A 186 -7.66 4.46 25.69
N SER A 187 -7.55 4.08 24.42
CA SER A 187 -7.89 2.74 23.98
C SER A 187 -6.97 1.69 24.63
N PRO A 188 -7.52 0.60 25.17
CA PRO A 188 -6.70 -0.50 25.67
C PRO A 188 -5.94 -1.24 24.56
N ASP A 189 -6.43 -1.12 23.32
CA ASP A 189 -5.87 -1.75 22.13
C ASP A 189 -4.91 -0.83 21.36
N THR A 190 -4.60 0.36 21.92
CA THR A 190 -3.70 1.31 21.26
C THR A 190 -2.28 0.74 21.09
N ARG A 191 -1.67 1.05 19.97
CA ARG A 191 -0.26 0.74 19.68
C ARG A 191 0.70 1.83 20.15
N LEU A 192 0.17 2.92 20.69
CA LEU A 192 0.97 4.05 21.16
C LEU A 192 1.65 3.69 22.50
N SER A 193 2.94 3.99 22.59
CA SER A 193 3.66 3.94 23.88
C SER A 193 3.17 5.04 24.83
N ASP A 194 3.52 4.94 26.10
CA ASP A 194 3.23 5.99 27.09
C ASP A 194 3.85 7.33 26.68
N THR A 195 5.11 7.32 26.26
CA THR A 195 5.81 8.51 25.75
C THR A 195 5.10 9.11 24.54
N ALA A 196 4.64 8.29 23.59
CA ALA A 196 3.90 8.77 22.45
C ALA A 196 2.57 9.42 22.85
N ARG A 197 1.85 8.83 23.81
CA ARG A 197 0.59 9.39 24.35
C ARG A 197 0.80 10.74 25.03
N GLU A 198 1.87 10.86 25.81
CA GLU A 198 2.23 12.13 26.46
C GLU A 198 2.55 13.23 25.44
N LEU A 199 3.38 12.95 24.44
CA LEU A 199 3.69 13.90 23.37
C LEU A 199 2.45 14.31 22.58
N ILE A 200 1.57 13.37 22.22
CA ILE A 200 0.32 13.66 21.51
C ILE A 200 -0.57 14.57 22.36
N ALA A 201 -0.75 14.24 23.64
CA ALA A 201 -1.58 15.05 24.56
C ALA A 201 -1.02 16.47 24.78
N GLN A 202 0.30 16.63 24.72
CA GLN A 202 0.98 17.92 24.89
C GLN A 202 0.91 18.80 23.66
N HIS A 203 1.00 18.23 22.45
CA HIS A 203 1.26 18.98 21.23
C HIS A 203 0.10 19.00 20.22
N LEU A 204 -0.88 18.10 20.31
CA LEU A 204 -1.97 18.01 19.36
C LEU A 204 -3.28 18.53 19.96
N GLU A 205 -3.60 19.77 19.68
CA GLU A 205 -4.87 20.40 20.10
C GLU A 205 -5.89 20.47 18.96
N HIS A 206 -5.42 20.72 17.74
CA HIS A 206 -6.25 21.01 16.58
C HIS A 206 -5.85 20.21 15.35
N PRO A 207 -6.80 19.95 14.40
CA PRO A 207 -6.46 19.34 13.12
C PRO A 207 -5.55 20.27 12.30
N LEU A 208 -4.61 19.68 11.58
CA LEU A 208 -3.77 20.37 10.62
C LEU A 208 -4.29 20.07 9.21
N THR A 209 -4.81 21.08 8.55
CA THR A 209 -5.57 20.87 7.32
C THR A 209 -4.91 21.60 6.15
N LEU A 210 -4.37 20.85 5.19
CA LEU A 210 -3.77 21.38 3.97
C LEU A 210 -4.63 21.13 2.73
N ASP A 211 -5.24 19.96 2.64
CA ASP A 211 -5.80 19.38 1.40
C ASP A 211 -7.32 19.19 1.41
N CYS A 212 -8.05 19.86 2.23
CA CYS A 212 -9.29 19.40 2.81
C CYS A 212 -10.57 19.88 2.17
N LYS A 213 -10.58 20.41 1.00
CA LYS A 213 -11.82 20.91 0.41
C LYS A 213 -12.67 19.87 -0.31
N THR A 214 -12.19 18.65 -0.49
CA THR A 214 -12.90 17.62 -1.30
C THR A 214 -12.98 16.27 -0.61
N SER A 215 -13.63 16.22 0.51
CA SER A 215 -13.72 15.05 1.39
C SER A 215 -14.60 13.90 0.88
N THR A 216 -15.08 13.91 -0.34
CA THR A 216 -16.11 12.96 -0.82
C THR A 216 -15.60 11.80 -1.66
N GLY A 217 -14.29 11.70 -1.94
CA GLY A 217 -13.71 10.62 -2.73
C GLY A 217 -12.56 9.91 -2.02
N SER A 218 -12.15 8.76 -2.55
CA SER A 218 -10.90 8.13 -2.16
C SER A 218 -9.73 9.00 -2.60
N LEU A 219 -9.20 9.81 -1.69
CA LEU A 219 -8.05 10.69 -1.96
C LEU A 219 -6.79 9.92 -2.39
N SER A 220 -6.73 8.61 -2.10
CA SER A 220 -5.62 7.77 -2.56
C SER A 220 -5.59 7.63 -4.07
N ALA A 221 -6.75 7.57 -4.71
CA ALA A 221 -6.87 7.45 -6.17
C ALA A 221 -6.82 8.81 -6.89
N ASN A 222 -6.95 9.92 -6.15
CA ASN A 222 -6.92 11.24 -6.73
C ASN A 222 -5.47 11.74 -6.84
N PHE A 223 -5.04 12.01 -8.05
CA PHE A 223 -3.77 12.65 -8.36
C PHE A 223 -3.96 13.59 -9.56
N GLY A 224 -5.03 14.39 -9.47
CA GLY A 224 -5.29 15.46 -10.42
C GLY A 224 -4.30 16.60 -10.29
N HIS A 225 -4.44 17.62 -11.12
CA HIS A 225 -3.49 18.73 -11.18
C HIS A 225 -3.33 19.47 -9.83
N GLN A 226 -4.43 19.68 -9.09
CA GLN A 226 -4.38 20.38 -7.80
C GLN A 226 -3.67 19.55 -6.72
N GLU A 227 -3.93 18.26 -6.66
CA GLU A 227 -3.25 17.34 -5.74
C GLU A 227 -1.77 17.24 -6.10
N PHE A 228 -1.44 17.22 -7.38
CA PHE A 228 -0.06 17.18 -7.85
C PHE A 228 0.72 18.44 -7.44
N GLU A 229 0.13 19.63 -7.56
CA GLU A 229 0.74 20.87 -7.11
C GLU A 229 1.01 20.89 -5.60
N LEU A 230 0.10 20.35 -4.79
CA LEU A 230 0.34 20.19 -3.36
C LEU A 230 1.53 19.24 -3.10
N TRP A 231 1.59 18.12 -3.81
CA TRP A 231 2.70 17.18 -3.66
C TRP A 231 4.05 17.78 -4.09
N LYS A 232 4.06 18.60 -5.09
CA LYS A 232 5.26 19.33 -5.54
C LYS A 232 5.73 20.38 -4.53
N SER A 233 4.87 20.90 -3.70
CA SER A 233 5.16 22.02 -2.79
C SER A 233 6.12 21.68 -1.66
N GLY A 234 6.28 20.39 -1.33
CA GLY A 234 7.29 19.90 -0.41
C GLY A 234 8.45 19.23 -1.14
N LEU A 235 9.69 19.51 -0.73
CA LEU A 235 10.86 18.86 -1.34
C LEU A 235 10.93 17.39 -0.96
N TRP A 236 11.09 17.08 0.32
CA TRP A 236 11.12 15.72 0.85
C TRP A 236 9.74 15.25 1.25
N HIS A 237 9.37 14.03 0.85
CA HIS A 237 8.10 13.44 1.23
C HIS A 237 8.28 12.43 2.37
N ILE A 238 7.68 12.67 3.53
CA ILE A 238 7.55 11.65 4.57
C ILE A 238 6.29 10.85 4.22
N VAL A 239 6.48 9.69 3.59
CA VAL A 239 5.40 8.82 3.16
C VAL A 239 4.97 7.95 4.33
N THR A 240 3.74 8.12 4.80
CA THR A 240 3.17 7.34 5.92
C THR A 240 2.35 6.18 5.39
N GLU A 241 2.91 4.98 5.46
CA GLU A 241 2.28 3.77 4.96
C GLU A 241 1.15 3.24 5.84
N THR A 242 0.40 2.27 5.34
CA THR A 242 -0.72 1.66 6.08
C THR A 242 -0.22 0.78 7.22
N VAL A 243 0.90 0.08 7.03
CA VAL A 243 1.50 -0.81 8.02
C VAL A 243 2.77 -0.20 8.57
N PHE A 244 2.83 -0.06 9.90
CA PHE A 244 3.98 0.50 10.59
C PHE A 244 4.45 -0.34 11.77
N TYR A 245 3.52 -0.85 12.59
CA TYR A 245 3.85 -1.56 13.84
C TYR A 245 4.19 -3.04 13.65
N HIS A 246 3.75 -3.64 12.56
CA HIS A 246 3.91 -5.06 12.31
C HIS A 246 5.18 -5.33 11.50
N ASP A 247 5.73 -6.53 11.65
CA ASP A 247 6.81 -7.04 10.80
C ASP A 247 6.22 -7.54 9.47
N LYS A 248 5.89 -6.60 8.57
CA LYS A 248 5.25 -6.88 7.29
C LYS A 248 5.82 -6.03 6.17
N LEU A 249 6.09 -6.67 5.05
CA LEU A 249 6.41 -5.98 3.81
C LEU A 249 5.11 -5.59 3.08
N HIS A 250 4.74 -4.33 3.20
CA HIS A 250 3.51 -3.82 2.61
C HIS A 250 3.69 -2.36 2.17
N LEU A 251 3.81 -2.18 0.88
CA LEU A 251 3.84 -0.88 0.22
C LEU A 251 2.50 -0.61 -0.44
N THR A 252 1.99 0.60 -0.27
CA THR A 252 0.73 1.00 -0.87
C THR A 252 0.96 1.98 -2.04
N GLU A 253 -0.12 2.48 -2.61
CA GLU A 253 -0.07 3.49 -3.66
C GLU A 253 0.65 4.78 -3.24
N LYS A 254 0.79 5.02 -1.93
CA LYS A 254 1.33 6.28 -1.39
C LYS A 254 2.78 6.53 -1.77
N ILE A 255 3.61 5.47 -1.76
CA ILE A 255 5.03 5.59 -2.13
C ILE A 255 5.23 6.01 -3.59
N PHE A 256 4.28 5.70 -4.46
CA PHE A 256 4.39 6.05 -5.88
C PHE A 256 4.08 7.53 -6.16
N LYS A 257 3.42 8.26 -5.25
CA LYS A 257 3.14 9.68 -5.43
C LYS A 257 4.40 10.54 -5.52
N PRO A 258 5.34 10.48 -4.55
CA PRO A 258 6.61 11.20 -4.70
C PRO A 258 7.42 10.73 -5.92
N ILE A 259 7.37 9.45 -6.27
CA ILE A 259 8.05 8.94 -7.47
C ILE A 259 7.50 9.63 -8.73
N VAL A 260 6.17 9.72 -8.86
CA VAL A 260 5.52 10.41 -9.98
C VAL A 260 5.80 11.91 -9.96
N ALA A 261 5.91 12.52 -8.78
CA ALA A 261 6.25 13.92 -8.64
C ALA A 261 7.76 14.21 -8.74
N GLN A 262 8.59 13.21 -8.99
CA GLN A 262 10.06 13.30 -9.00
C GLN A 262 10.58 14.01 -7.74
N ARG A 263 10.15 13.52 -6.56
CA ARG A 263 10.58 14.03 -5.25
C ARG A 263 11.24 12.95 -4.42
N PRO A 264 12.27 13.29 -3.66
CA PRO A 264 12.85 12.36 -2.70
C PRO A 264 11.86 12.06 -1.57
N PHE A 265 12.03 10.90 -0.95
CA PHE A 265 11.12 10.44 0.10
C PHE A 265 11.86 9.79 1.27
N MET A 266 11.24 9.86 2.44
CA MET A 266 11.48 9.02 3.61
C MET A 266 10.24 8.15 3.83
N LEU A 267 10.42 6.87 4.12
CA LEU A 267 9.32 5.91 4.21
C LEU A 267 9.03 5.55 5.67
N ALA A 268 7.97 6.12 6.23
CA ALA A 268 7.44 5.71 7.54
C ALA A 268 6.55 4.47 7.38
N ALA A 269 7.18 3.30 7.45
CA ALA A 269 6.57 2.00 7.27
C ALA A 269 7.11 0.98 8.30
N ALA A 270 6.66 -0.27 8.23
CA ALA A 270 7.28 -1.37 8.93
C ALA A 270 8.73 -1.60 8.48
N PRO A 271 9.59 -2.19 9.32
CA PRO A 271 10.99 -2.42 8.97
C PRO A 271 11.16 -3.24 7.69
N GLY A 272 12.20 -2.93 6.92
CA GLY A 272 12.55 -3.64 5.68
C GLY A 272 11.76 -3.20 4.44
N ASN A 273 10.89 -2.20 4.53
CA ASN A 273 10.08 -1.77 3.40
C ASN A 273 10.86 -0.95 2.35
N LEU A 274 11.96 -0.26 2.72
CA LEU A 274 12.88 0.32 1.73
C LEU A 274 13.62 -0.77 0.95
N ALA A 275 14.10 -1.81 1.63
CA ALA A 275 14.71 -2.96 0.96
C ALA A 275 13.69 -3.66 0.03
N TYR A 276 12.43 -3.74 0.44
CA TYR A 276 11.34 -4.28 -0.37
C TYR A 276 11.10 -3.42 -1.62
N LEU A 277 11.08 -2.10 -1.50
CA LEU A 277 10.98 -1.19 -2.64
C LEU A 277 12.18 -1.35 -3.60
N LYS A 278 13.40 -1.43 -3.06
CA LYS A 278 14.62 -1.71 -3.85
C LYS A 278 14.54 -3.02 -4.63
N SER A 279 13.88 -4.05 -4.08
CA SER A 279 13.70 -5.34 -4.75
C SER A 279 12.87 -5.27 -6.03
N TYR A 280 12.05 -4.23 -6.18
CA TYR A 280 11.32 -3.91 -7.41
C TYR A 280 12.07 -2.97 -8.35
N GLY A 281 13.36 -2.70 -8.11
CA GLY A 281 14.21 -1.91 -9.00
C GLY A 281 14.20 -0.40 -8.75
N PHE A 282 13.49 0.09 -7.74
CA PHE A 282 13.54 1.49 -7.34
C PHE A 282 14.81 1.80 -6.57
N GLN A 283 15.32 3.01 -6.71
CA GLN A 283 16.44 3.53 -5.97
C GLN A 283 15.94 4.38 -4.79
N THR A 284 16.75 4.44 -3.72
CA THR A 284 16.45 5.25 -2.53
C THR A 284 17.54 6.32 -2.33
N PHE A 285 17.54 7.00 -1.19
CA PHE A 285 18.29 8.22 -0.98
C PHE A 285 19.37 8.09 0.10
N ASP A 286 19.94 6.88 0.27
CA ASP A 286 20.94 6.56 1.30
C ASP A 286 22.24 7.35 1.21
N GLN A 287 22.53 7.99 0.07
CA GLN A 287 23.67 8.89 -0.10
C GLN A 287 23.46 10.26 0.56
N TRP A 288 22.21 10.68 0.80
CA TRP A 288 21.87 12.00 1.31
C TRP A 288 21.20 11.98 2.69
N ILE A 289 20.57 10.88 3.05
CA ILE A 289 19.97 10.65 4.37
C ILE A 289 20.40 9.31 4.95
N ASP A 290 20.40 9.21 6.27
CA ASP A 290 20.59 7.93 6.94
C ASP A 290 19.28 7.11 6.86
N GLU A 291 19.27 6.08 6.02
CA GLU A 291 18.15 5.16 5.86
C GLU A 291 18.18 3.98 6.85
N SER A 292 19.08 3.98 7.83
CA SER A 292 19.15 2.94 8.85
C SER A 292 17.87 2.80 9.67
N TYR A 293 17.02 3.82 9.66
CA TYR A 293 15.69 3.77 10.30
C TYR A 293 14.83 2.60 9.78
N ASP A 294 15.01 2.17 8.54
CA ASP A 294 14.26 1.03 7.97
C ASP A 294 14.57 -0.32 8.64
N ASN A 295 15.68 -0.40 9.39
CA ASN A 295 16.07 -1.60 10.14
C ASN A 295 15.69 -1.55 11.63
N ILE A 296 15.22 -0.39 12.13
CA ILE A 296 14.87 -0.21 13.54
C ILE A 296 13.55 -0.90 13.84
N GLN A 297 13.58 -1.90 14.72
CA GLN A 297 12.39 -2.67 15.09
C GLN A 297 11.45 -1.88 16.03
N ASP A 298 12.01 -1.13 16.96
CA ASP A 298 11.23 -0.30 17.88
C ASP A 298 10.52 0.84 17.14
N PRO A 299 9.18 0.93 17.22
CA PRO A 299 8.40 1.91 16.45
C PRO A 299 8.73 3.36 16.82
N ASP A 300 8.97 3.65 18.11
CA ASP A 300 9.26 5.00 18.60
C ASP A 300 10.64 5.47 18.17
N GLN A 301 11.64 4.59 18.26
CA GLN A 301 13.00 4.88 17.78
C GLN A 301 13.03 5.06 16.26
N ARG A 302 12.27 4.24 15.52
CA ARG A 302 12.16 4.38 14.06
C ARG A 302 11.54 5.72 13.66
N LEU A 303 10.45 6.14 14.33
CA LEU A 303 9.86 7.47 14.10
C LEU A 303 10.83 8.59 14.48
N GLN A 304 11.52 8.46 15.62
CA GLN A 304 12.48 9.47 16.03
C GLN A 304 13.60 9.63 15.00
N ALA A 305 14.15 8.54 14.47
CA ALA A 305 15.17 8.60 13.43
C ALA A 305 14.67 9.32 12.17
N ILE A 306 13.42 9.13 11.75
CA ILE A 306 12.81 9.85 10.63
C ILE A 306 12.67 11.36 10.96
N VAL A 307 12.26 11.69 12.19
CA VAL A 307 12.12 13.08 12.63
C VAL A 307 13.48 13.77 12.71
N ASP A 308 14.54 13.07 13.17
CA ASP A 308 15.91 13.60 13.22
C ASP A 308 16.44 13.93 11.81
N GLN A 309 16.16 13.08 10.81
CA GLN A 309 16.48 13.40 9.41
C GLN A 309 15.67 14.61 8.93
N THR A 310 14.40 14.70 9.29
CA THR A 310 13.54 15.84 8.93
C THR A 310 14.05 17.14 9.53
N GLN A 311 14.51 17.11 10.78
CA GLN A 311 15.12 18.25 11.48
C GLN A 311 16.40 18.70 10.75
N ARG A 312 17.29 17.76 10.43
CA ARG A 312 18.53 18.04 9.69
C ARG A 312 18.25 18.70 8.35
N LEU A 313 17.32 18.17 7.56
CA LEU A 313 16.91 18.74 6.27
C LEU A 313 16.29 20.11 6.42
N SER A 314 15.44 20.29 7.45
CA SER A 314 14.78 21.58 7.72
C SER A 314 15.74 22.68 8.22
N ALA A 315 16.92 22.32 8.70
CA ALA A 315 17.97 23.24 9.12
C ALA A 315 18.89 23.67 7.96
N MET A 316 18.83 23.00 6.82
CA MET A 316 19.62 23.35 5.63
C MET A 316 19.13 24.67 5.01
N SER A 317 20.03 25.39 4.32
CA SER A 317 19.63 26.54 3.51
C SER A 317 18.90 26.09 2.23
N ASP A 318 18.10 26.97 1.66
CA ASP A 318 17.43 26.69 0.38
C ASP A 318 18.45 26.41 -0.75
N SER A 319 19.63 27.02 -0.69
CA SER A 319 20.72 26.77 -1.64
C SER A 319 21.23 25.34 -1.54
N ASP A 320 21.52 24.88 -0.31
CA ASP A 320 22.02 23.52 -0.08
C ASP A 320 20.98 22.46 -0.44
N LEU A 321 19.70 22.73 -0.15
CA LEU A 321 18.61 21.84 -0.54
C LEU A 321 18.44 21.76 -2.06
N ARG A 322 18.66 22.85 -2.79
CA ARG A 322 18.62 22.87 -4.26
C ARG A 322 19.79 22.10 -4.86
N GLU A 323 21.00 22.28 -4.32
CA GLU A 323 22.18 21.54 -4.73
C GLU A 323 21.97 20.04 -4.49
N MET A 324 21.54 19.65 -3.29
CA MET A 324 21.21 18.27 -2.95
C MET A 324 20.15 17.68 -3.92
N HIS A 325 19.11 18.42 -4.23
CA HIS A 325 18.08 17.97 -5.17
C HIS A 325 18.64 17.78 -6.60
N GLN A 326 19.56 18.62 -7.04
CA GLN A 326 20.24 18.46 -8.33
C GLN A 326 21.11 17.18 -8.36
N GLU A 327 21.80 16.87 -7.27
CA GLU A 327 22.56 15.62 -7.17
C GLU A 327 21.68 14.38 -7.23
N MET A 328 20.45 14.45 -6.72
CA MET A 328 19.46 13.35 -6.74
C MET A 328 18.82 13.13 -8.11
N GLN A 329 18.99 14.04 -9.06
CA GLN A 329 18.23 14.06 -10.32
C GLN A 329 18.25 12.71 -11.05
N THR A 330 19.40 12.05 -11.10
CA THR A 330 19.54 10.74 -11.74
C THR A 330 18.68 9.66 -11.07
N VAL A 331 18.58 9.69 -9.74
CA VAL A 331 17.74 8.75 -8.97
C VAL A 331 16.26 9.06 -9.20
N LEU A 332 15.90 10.33 -9.21
CA LEU A 332 14.49 10.76 -9.41
C LEU A 332 14.00 10.40 -10.82
N GLU A 333 14.81 10.67 -11.85
CA GLU A 333 14.51 10.30 -13.24
C GLU A 333 14.45 8.79 -13.40
N HIS A 334 15.42 8.04 -12.83
CA HIS A 334 15.39 6.59 -12.86
C HIS A 334 14.09 6.03 -12.28
N ASN A 335 13.69 6.48 -11.10
CA ASN A 335 12.48 5.98 -10.43
C ASN A 335 11.22 6.31 -11.22
N PHE A 336 11.13 7.51 -11.78
CA PHE A 336 10.02 7.92 -12.63
C PHE A 336 9.93 7.05 -13.88
N ASP A 337 11.01 6.90 -14.63
CA ASP A 337 11.03 6.12 -15.87
C ASP A 337 10.80 4.63 -15.58
N HIS A 338 11.38 4.13 -14.49
CA HIS A 338 11.23 2.74 -14.07
C HIS A 338 9.78 2.41 -13.73
N LEU A 339 9.07 3.28 -13.04
CA LEU A 339 7.64 3.10 -12.71
C LEU A 339 6.81 2.78 -13.96
N TRP A 340 7.04 3.51 -15.03
CA TRP A 340 6.23 3.39 -16.25
C TRP A 340 6.71 2.31 -17.22
N SER A 341 7.92 1.81 -17.05
CA SER A 341 8.55 0.82 -17.92
C SER A 341 8.87 -0.49 -17.20
N GLY A 342 10.05 -0.59 -16.59
CA GLY A 342 10.58 -1.81 -16.00
C GLY A 342 9.72 -2.38 -14.89
N PHE A 343 9.24 -1.54 -13.98
CA PHE A 343 8.39 -1.94 -12.86
C PHE A 343 7.10 -2.62 -13.31
N ARG A 344 6.44 -2.09 -14.35
CA ARG A 344 5.23 -2.72 -14.89
C ARG A 344 5.50 -4.15 -15.36
N HIS A 345 6.63 -4.37 -16.04
CA HIS A 345 7.02 -5.71 -16.48
C HIS A 345 7.27 -6.65 -15.29
N LEU A 346 7.97 -6.17 -14.25
CA LEU A 346 8.25 -6.96 -13.06
C LEU A 346 6.97 -7.44 -12.36
N ILE A 347 6.02 -6.54 -12.10
CA ILE A 347 4.79 -6.92 -11.39
C ILE A 347 3.85 -7.79 -12.22
N VAL A 348 3.85 -7.64 -13.56
CA VAL A 348 3.10 -8.53 -14.47
C VAL A 348 3.73 -9.92 -14.48
N ASP A 349 5.05 -10.02 -14.56
CA ASP A 349 5.77 -11.30 -14.51
C ASP A 349 5.56 -11.99 -13.17
N GLU A 350 5.66 -11.25 -12.06
CA GLU A 350 5.40 -11.77 -10.72
C GLU A 350 3.97 -12.32 -10.60
N LEU A 351 2.97 -11.55 -11.03
CA LEU A 351 1.57 -11.96 -11.03
C LEU A 351 1.38 -13.31 -11.74
N VAL A 352 1.86 -13.42 -12.96
CA VAL A 352 1.64 -14.61 -13.80
C VAL A 352 2.41 -15.81 -13.26
N ASN A 353 3.66 -15.63 -12.83
CA ASN A 353 4.49 -16.70 -12.29
C ASN A 353 3.94 -17.22 -10.95
N ASN A 354 3.47 -16.32 -10.09
CA ASN A 354 2.84 -16.70 -8.82
C ASN A 354 1.51 -17.42 -9.04
N PHE A 355 0.71 -16.99 -10.02
CA PHE A 355 -0.52 -17.67 -10.38
C PHE A 355 -0.25 -19.10 -10.86
N GLU A 356 0.69 -19.29 -11.78
CA GLU A 356 1.08 -20.60 -12.27
C GLU A 356 1.54 -21.51 -11.13
N THR A 357 2.40 -20.98 -10.25
CA THR A 357 2.90 -21.69 -9.08
C THR A 357 1.77 -22.09 -8.13
N CYS A 358 0.83 -21.18 -7.87
CA CYS A 358 -0.33 -21.43 -7.03
C CYS A 358 -1.18 -22.60 -7.58
N VAL A 359 -1.47 -22.60 -8.88
CA VAL A 359 -2.27 -23.66 -9.52
C VAL A 359 -1.53 -25.02 -9.51
N ARG A 360 -0.21 -25.00 -9.76
CA ARG A 360 0.61 -26.23 -9.71
C ARG A 360 0.65 -26.81 -8.30
N LEU A 361 0.83 -25.99 -7.27
CA LEU A 361 0.81 -26.42 -5.87
C LEU A 361 -0.56 -26.99 -5.48
N TRP A 362 -1.62 -26.35 -5.94
CA TRP A 362 -2.98 -26.85 -5.75
C TRP A 362 -3.15 -28.26 -6.35
N ASN A 363 -2.75 -28.44 -7.60
CA ASN A 363 -2.88 -29.72 -8.28
C ASN A 363 -2.06 -30.84 -7.59
N ASN A 364 -0.84 -30.50 -7.11
CA ASN A 364 0.02 -31.45 -6.42
C ASN A 364 -0.49 -31.86 -5.02
N GLY A 365 -1.26 -31.00 -4.35
CA GLY A 365 -1.80 -31.27 -3.00
C GLY A 365 -3.15 -31.98 -3.00
N ARG A 366 -3.75 -32.26 -4.15
CA ARG A 366 -5.09 -32.83 -4.22
C ARG A 366 -5.13 -34.33 -4.08
N VAL A 367 -6.07 -34.79 -3.27
CA VAL A 367 -6.34 -36.20 -3.03
C VAL A 367 -7.51 -36.73 -3.89
N ASP A 368 -8.36 -35.82 -4.41
CA ASP A 368 -9.60 -36.16 -5.13
C ASP A 368 -9.42 -36.33 -6.66
N GLY A 369 -8.21 -36.14 -7.17
CA GLY A 369 -7.85 -36.33 -8.58
C GLY A 369 -8.43 -35.32 -9.56
N LYS A 370 -9.10 -34.24 -9.08
CA LYS A 370 -9.62 -33.18 -9.93
C LYS A 370 -8.61 -32.06 -10.04
N GLU A 371 -7.79 -32.10 -11.05
CA GLU A 371 -6.82 -31.05 -11.34
C GLU A 371 -7.48 -29.83 -11.97
N LEU A 372 -6.96 -28.64 -11.63
CA LEU A 372 -7.28 -27.42 -12.35
C LEU A 372 -6.58 -27.44 -13.70
N PRO A 373 -7.29 -27.18 -14.80
CA PRO A 373 -6.76 -27.32 -16.16
C PRO A 373 -5.84 -26.15 -16.54
N LEU A 374 -4.65 -26.05 -15.94
CA LEU A 374 -3.66 -25.01 -16.20
C LEU A 374 -3.29 -24.92 -17.70
N GLN A 375 -3.33 -26.05 -18.42
CA GLN A 375 -3.09 -26.13 -19.86
C GLN A 375 -4.12 -25.33 -20.69
N ASN A 376 -5.26 -24.98 -20.13
CA ASN A 376 -6.28 -24.16 -20.80
C ASN A 376 -5.99 -22.66 -20.72
N ILE A 377 -4.92 -22.25 -20.02
CA ILE A 377 -4.57 -20.85 -19.79
C ILE A 377 -3.40 -20.46 -20.68
N ASP A 378 -3.60 -19.46 -21.49
CA ASP A 378 -2.52 -18.82 -22.26
C ASP A 378 -1.88 -17.71 -21.43
N LEU A 379 -0.91 -18.07 -20.58
CA LEU A 379 -0.20 -17.16 -19.70
C LEU A 379 0.60 -16.09 -20.49
N ALA A 380 1.12 -16.44 -21.67
CA ALA A 380 1.85 -15.50 -22.52
C ALA A 380 0.91 -14.41 -23.04
N ARG A 381 -0.30 -14.77 -23.44
CA ARG A 381 -1.33 -13.82 -23.84
C ARG A 381 -1.75 -12.91 -22.68
N VAL A 382 -1.90 -13.45 -21.47
CA VAL A 382 -2.21 -12.64 -20.27
C VAL A 382 -1.14 -11.59 -20.04
N LYS A 383 0.15 -11.97 -20.05
CA LYS A 383 1.27 -11.02 -19.98
C LYS A 383 1.16 -9.94 -21.06
N GLN A 384 0.95 -10.34 -22.29
CA GLN A 384 0.85 -9.41 -23.41
C GLN A 384 -0.30 -8.41 -23.26
N ILE A 385 -1.45 -8.85 -22.74
CA ILE A 385 -2.62 -7.96 -22.53
C ILE A 385 -2.33 -6.97 -21.40
N LEU A 386 -1.75 -7.43 -20.27
CA LEU A 386 -1.42 -6.60 -19.11
C LEU A 386 -0.29 -5.59 -19.40
N LEU A 387 0.54 -5.83 -20.41
CA LEU A 387 1.63 -4.93 -20.81
C LEU A 387 1.24 -3.91 -21.88
N ARG A 388 0.10 -4.04 -22.50
CA ARG A 388 -0.47 -3.05 -23.46
C ARG A 388 -1.09 -1.86 -22.71
#